data_44a71b677cd3bd9cf7043adf412a5fd4
#
_entry.id   44a71b677cd3bd9cf7043adf412a5fd4
#
_cell.length_a   1.000
_cell.length_b   1.000
_cell.length_c   1.000
_cell.angle_alpha   90.00
_cell.angle_beta   90.00
_cell.angle_gamma   90.00
#
_symmetry.space_group_name_H-M   'P 1'
#
loop_
_entity.id
_entity.type
_entity.pdbx_description
1 polymer ?
#
loop_
_entity_poly.entity_id
_entity_poly.type
_entity_poly.pdbx_seq_one_letter_code
_entity_poly.pdbx_strand_id
1 'polypeptide(L)'
;MAPEVNSVASALVAILRGVTPERVLAIAHALHQSSIRTIEVPLNSPEPFRSIALLAETHGADCLIGAGTVLHADEVRRAHDAGARLIVAPNCDGSVIESALQLGMRVLPGIATATEAFTAIHAGATQLKLFPAVTYGPTHLRALKAVLPRAIQVYPVGGIGAADIPAWLAAGADGFGFGSELFKPEYTIEDIAARAHELVRALREARVPSMSQRHAANK
;
A
#
# COMPACT_ATOMS: atom_id res chain seq x y z
N MET A 1 2.02 -13.63 -14.39
CA MET A 1 1.09 -14.20 -13.38
C MET A 1 1.06 -13.19 -12.23
N ALA A 2 -0.05 -12.51 -11.99
CA ALA A 2 -0.14 -11.54 -10.91
C ALA A 2 0.15 -12.27 -9.57
N PRO A 3 0.93 -11.67 -8.63
CA PRO A 3 1.20 -12.32 -7.35
C PRO A 3 -0.11 -12.57 -6.61
N GLU A 4 -0.22 -13.74 -5.98
CA GLU A 4 -1.40 -14.09 -5.15
C GLU A 4 -1.66 -12.99 -4.12
N VAL A 5 -2.92 -12.58 -4.00
CA VAL A 5 -3.37 -11.42 -3.19
C VAL A 5 -3.00 -11.53 -1.70
N ASN A 6 -2.65 -12.71 -1.22
CA ASN A 6 -2.30 -13.01 0.18
C ASN A 6 -0.81 -13.27 0.44
N SER A 7 0.07 -13.04 -0.53
CA SER A 7 1.51 -13.18 -0.31
C SER A 7 2.06 -11.99 0.51
N VAL A 8 3.15 -12.20 1.26
CA VAL A 8 3.87 -11.11 1.94
C VAL A 8 4.25 -10.01 0.95
N ALA A 9 4.59 -10.40 -0.28
CA ALA A 9 5.00 -9.51 -1.35
C ALA A 9 3.90 -8.54 -1.81
N SER A 10 2.62 -8.93 -1.75
CA SER A 10 1.48 -8.09 -2.13
C SER A 10 0.88 -7.30 -0.96
N ALA A 11 1.25 -7.64 0.28
CA ALA A 11 0.70 -7.03 1.47
C ALA A 11 1.42 -5.73 1.91
N LEU A 12 2.56 -5.42 1.32
CA LEU A 12 3.33 -4.21 1.62
C LEU A 12 3.34 -3.27 0.42
N VAL A 13 2.95 -2.02 0.65
CA VAL A 13 3.00 -0.93 -0.34
C VAL A 13 4.13 0.03 0.05
N ALA A 14 5.15 0.14 -0.80
CA ALA A 14 6.21 1.11 -0.65
C ALA A 14 5.78 2.47 -1.22
N ILE A 15 5.80 3.51 -0.40
CA ILE A 15 5.39 4.88 -0.75
C ILE A 15 6.66 5.72 -0.91
N LEU A 16 7.03 6.06 -2.15
CA LEU A 16 8.27 6.76 -2.48
C LEU A 16 8.06 8.28 -2.60
N ARG A 17 7.54 8.91 -1.54
CA ARG A 17 7.29 10.35 -1.54
C ARG A 17 8.57 11.17 -1.63
N GLY A 18 8.70 11.99 -2.67
CA GLY A 18 9.87 12.83 -2.93
C GLY A 18 10.98 12.11 -3.69
N VAL A 19 10.75 10.91 -4.21
CA VAL A 19 11.71 10.23 -5.09
C VAL A 19 11.89 11.01 -6.40
N THR A 20 13.12 11.00 -6.92
CA THR A 20 13.41 11.56 -8.25
C THR A 20 13.61 10.44 -9.28
N PRO A 21 13.44 10.71 -10.59
CA PRO A 21 13.64 9.74 -11.64
C PRO A 21 15.03 9.09 -11.65
N GLU A 22 16.07 9.85 -11.26
CA GLU A 22 17.46 9.38 -11.24
C GLU A 22 17.71 8.30 -10.18
N ARG A 23 16.89 8.30 -9.10
CA ARG A 23 17.05 7.37 -7.97
C ARG A 23 16.06 6.20 -7.98
N VAL A 24 14.93 6.37 -8.69
CA VAL A 24 13.78 5.48 -8.53
C VAL A 24 14.07 4.02 -8.88
N LEU A 25 14.88 3.74 -9.90
CA LEU A 25 15.22 2.39 -10.32
C LEU A 25 16.12 1.67 -9.31
N ALA A 26 17.14 2.34 -8.76
CA ALA A 26 17.99 1.76 -7.75
C ALA A 26 17.21 1.42 -6.47
N ILE A 27 16.29 2.30 -6.07
CA ILE A 27 15.39 2.09 -4.92
C ILE A 27 14.45 0.91 -5.20
N ALA A 28 13.81 0.86 -6.35
CA ALA A 28 12.91 -0.25 -6.73
C ALA A 28 13.64 -1.59 -6.76
N HIS A 29 14.89 -1.63 -7.23
CA HIS A 29 15.71 -2.84 -7.19
C HIS A 29 15.93 -3.31 -5.75
N ALA A 30 16.30 -2.43 -4.82
CA ALA A 30 16.48 -2.76 -3.40
C ALA A 30 15.18 -3.28 -2.75
N LEU A 31 14.04 -2.66 -3.05
CA LEU A 31 12.72 -3.11 -2.59
C LEU A 31 12.37 -4.49 -3.16
N HIS A 32 12.64 -4.71 -4.44
CA HIS A 32 12.41 -6.00 -5.10
C HIS A 32 13.24 -7.12 -4.46
N GLN A 33 14.53 -6.89 -4.19
CA GLN A 33 15.40 -7.85 -3.48
C GLN A 33 14.86 -8.15 -2.06
N SER A 34 14.23 -7.19 -1.41
CA SER A 34 13.60 -7.35 -0.11
C SER A 34 12.20 -7.99 -0.17
N SER A 35 11.73 -8.44 -1.33
CA SER A 35 10.41 -9.04 -1.56
C SER A 35 9.23 -8.06 -1.46
N ILE A 36 9.42 -6.75 -1.57
CA ILE A 36 8.33 -5.79 -1.74
C ILE A 36 8.03 -5.68 -3.24
N ARG A 37 6.76 -5.84 -3.62
CA ARG A 37 6.31 -5.91 -5.02
C ARG A 37 5.26 -4.88 -5.38
N THR A 38 4.82 -4.06 -4.44
CA THR A 38 3.90 -2.94 -4.72
C THR A 38 4.60 -1.64 -4.38
N ILE A 39 4.76 -0.77 -5.37
CA ILE A 39 5.51 0.48 -5.26
C ILE A 39 4.64 1.60 -5.83
N GLU A 40 4.40 2.65 -5.05
CA GLU A 40 3.72 3.84 -5.54
C GLU A 40 4.60 5.10 -5.44
N VAL A 41 4.49 5.95 -6.45
CA VAL A 41 5.11 7.27 -6.48
C VAL A 41 4.02 8.32 -6.28
N PRO A 42 4.04 9.06 -5.16
CA PRO A 42 3.09 10.16 -4.95
C PRO A 42 3.26 11.26 -6.00
N LEU A 43 2.13 11.77 -6.53
CA LEU A 43 2.15 12.79 -7.59
C LEU A 43 2.72 14.15 -7.14
N ASN A 44 2.88 14.37 -5.85
CA ASN A 44 3.60 15.51 -5.29
C ASN A 44 5.12 15.27 -5.12
N SER A 45 5.67 14.23 -5.78
CA SER A 45 7.12 14.03 -5.93
C SER A 45 7.66 14.77 -7.17
N PRO A 46 8.98 14.96 -7.31
CA PRO A 46 9.58 15.52 -8.52
C PRO A 46 9.34 14.60 -9.74
N GLU A 47 8.88 15.14 -10.85
CA GLU A 47 8.63 14.44 -12.13
C GLU A 47 7.97 13.05 -11.94
N PRO A 48 6.81 12.95 -11.24
CA PRO A 48 6.30 11.67 -10.76
C PRO A 48 5.92 10.72 -11.92
N PHE A 49 5.37 11.24 -13.00
CA PHE A 49 5.00 10.41 -14.17
C PHE A 49 6.21 9.82 -14.87
N ARG A 50 7.37 10.52 -14.89
CA ARG A 50 8.62 9.99 -15.42
C ARG A 50 9.14 8.86 -14.54
N SER A 51 9.10 9.02 -13.22
CA SER A 51 9.46 7.96 -12.27
C SER A 51 8.56 6.73 -12.43
N ILE A 52 7.23 6.92 -12.58
CA ILE A 52 6.27 5.85 -12.80
C ILE A 52 6.56 5.12 -14.13
N ALA A 53 6.84 5.85 -15.21
CA ALA A 53 7.15 5.25 -16.51
C ALA A 53 8.41 4.38 -16.46
N LEU A 54 9.48 4.87 -15.85
CA LEU A 54 10.72 4.11 -15.64
C LEU A 54 10.49 2.83 -14.84
N LEU A 55 9.70 2.91 -13.76
CA LEU A 55 9.33 1.75 -12.93
C LEU A 55 8.49 0.74 -13.73
N ALA A 56 7.50 1.20 -14.46
CA ALA A 56 6.61 0.35 -15.24
C ALA A 56 7.36 -0.39 -16.36
N GLU A 57 8.27 0.28 -17.06
CA GLU A 57 9.11 -0.31 -18.09
C GLU A 57 10.07 -1.37 -17.53
N THR A 58 10.70 -1.08 -16.38
CA THR A 58 11.79 -1.93 -15.85
C THR A 58 11.27 -3.04 -14.93
N HIS A 59 10.25 -2.77 -14.12
CA HIS A 59 9.75 -3.66 -13.07
C HIS A 59 8.27 -4.03 -13.20
N GLY A 60 7.54 -3.51 -14.20
CA GLY A 60 6.10 -3.74 -14.35
C GLY A 60 5.69 -5.20 -14.55
N ALA A 61 6.61 -6.07 -14.99
CA ALA A 61 6.34 -7.51 -15.11
C ALA A 61 6.25 -8.21 -13.74
N ASP A 62 7.03 -7.74 -12.75
CA ASP A 62 7.20 -8.38 -11.45
C ASP A 62 6.62 -7.58 -10.28
N CYS A 63 6.36 -6.29 -10.49
CA CYS A 63 5.86 -5.37 -9.49
C CYS A 63 4.57 -4.68 -9.93
N LEU A 64 3.69 -4.43 -8.97
CA LEU A 64 2.54 -3.55 -9.14
C LEU A 64 3.00 -2.10 -8.94
N ILE A 65 3.09 -1.35 -10.03
CA ILE A 65 3.48 0.05 -10.02
C ILE A 65 2.25 0.94 -9.90
N GLY A 66 2.30 1.92 -9.01
CA GLY A 66 1.19 2.82 -8.72
C GLY A 66 1.56 4.30 -8.70
N ALA A 67 0.53 5.12 -8.79
CA ALA A 67 0.54 6.54 -8.47
C ALA A 67 -0.13 6.77 -7.13
N GLY A 68 0.51 7.54 -6.25
CA GLY A 68 -0.05 7.96 -4.97
C GLY A 68 -0.44 9.42 -4.93
N THR A 69 -1.21 9.81 -3.93
CA THR A 69 -1.70 11.18 -3.76
C THR A 69 -2.45 11.68 -4.99
N VAL A 70 -3.22 10.77 -5.62
CA VAL A 70 -4.07 11.06 -6.77
C VAL A 70 -5.38 11.66 -6.25
N LEU A 71 -5.70 12.89 -6.66
CA LEU A 71 -6.83 13.66 -6.14
C LEU A 71 -7.91 13.93 -7.19
N HIS A 72 -7.59 13.74 -8.48
CA HIS A 72 -8.48 14.06 -9.60
C HIS A 72 -8.50 12.96 -10.65
N ALA A 73 -9.64 12.80 -11.34
CA ALA A 73 -9.83 11.76 -12.36
C ALA A 73 -8.93 11.92 -13.60
N ASP A 74 -8.50 13.14 -13.94
CA ASP A 74 -7.54 13.38 -15.02
C ASP A 74 -6.12 12.91 -14.65
N GLU A 75 -5.74 13.00 -13.38
CA GLU A 75 -4.49 12.44 -12.87
C GLU A 75 -4.46 10.91 -12.99
N VAL A 76 -5.61 10.23 -12.82
CA VAL A 76 -5.73 8.78 -13.01
C VAL A 76 -5.35 8.40 -14.45
N ARG A 77 -5.88 9.10 -15.45
CA ARG A 77 -5.54 8.85 -16.86
C ARG A 77 -4.05 9.05 -17.13
N ARG A 78 -3.48 10.16 -16.66
CA ARG A 78 -2.06 10.46 -16.81
C ARG A 78 -1.17 9.39 -16.15
N ALA A 79 -1.57 8.91 -14.96
CA ALA A 79 -0.86 7.83 -14.28
C ALA A 79 -0.96 6.51 -15.05
N HIS A 80 -2.14 6.18 -15.58
CA HIS A 80 -2.34 4.99 -16.42
C HIS A 80 -1.46 5.03 -17.68
N ASP A 81 -1.42 6.17 -18.37
CA ASP A 81 -0.62 6.37 -19.59
C ASP A 81 0.89 6.28 -19.31
N ALA A 82 1.31 6.69 -18.10
CA ALA A 82 2.68 6.48 -17.60
C ALA A 82 2.97 5.02 -17.20
N GLY A 83 2.00 4.12 -17.27
CA GLY A 83 2.17 2.70 -16.99
C GLY A 83 1.76 2.27 -15.58
N ALA A 84 1.20 3.15 -14.74
CA ALA A 84 0.64 2.75 -13.45
C ALA A 84 -0.52 1.76 -13.61
N ARG A 85 -0.67 0.86 -12.64
CA ARG A 85 -1.76 -0.12 -12.53
C ARG A 85 -2.41 -0.12 -11.14
N LEU A 86 -1.98 0.79 -10.27
CA LEU A 86 -2.55 1.05 -8.95
C LEU A 86 -2.70 2.56 -8.75
N ILE A 87 -3.85 2.98 -8.22
CA ILE A 87 -4.11 4.34 -7.76
C ILE A 87 -4.26 4.32 -6.24
N VAL A 88 -3.51 5.20 -5.58
CA VAL A 88 -3.59 5.41 -4.13
C VAL A 88 -3.97 6.86 -3.86
N ALA A 89 -5.04 7.08 -3.11
CA ALA A 89 -5.50 8.42 -2.72
C ALA A 89 -5.41 8.62 -1.21
N PRO A 90 -5.23 9.85 -0.72
CA PRO A 90 -5.29 10.15 0.72
C PRO A 90 -6.72 10.28 1.25
N ASN A 91 -7.69 10.46 0.36
CA ASN A 91 -9.11 10.72 0.61
C ASN A 91 -10.00 9.76 -0.18
N CYS A 92 -11.29 9.79 0.11
CA CYS A 92 -12.32 9.06 -0.63
C CYS A 92 -12.98 9.98 -1.65
N ASP A 93 -12.70 9.75 -2.92
CA ASP A 93 -13.34 10.46 -4.05
C ASP A 93 -13.88 9.42 -5.05
N GLY A 94 -15.20 9.43 -5.25
CA GLY A 94 -15.88 8.48 -6.14
C GLY A 94 -15.41 8.58 -7.58
N SER A 95 -15.15 9.80 -8.09
CA SER A 95 -14.70 10.01 -9.47
C SER A 95 -13.31 9.44 -9.75
N VAL A 96 -12.40 9.52 -8.77
CA VAL A 96 -11.07 8.91 -8.83
C VAL A 96 -11.19 7.38 -8.82
N ILE A 97 -12.02 6.83 -7.93
CA ILE A 97 -12.24 5.39 -7.80
C ILE A 97 -12.81 4.82 -9.10
N GLU A 98 -13.90 5.40 -9.60
CA GLU A 98 -14.57 4.96 -10.81
C GLU A 98 -13.66 5.06 -12.05
N SER A 99 -12.91 6.17 -12.19
CA SER A 99 -11.96 6.35 -13.29
C SER A 99 -10.86 5.29 -13.27
N ALA A 100 -10.32 4.95 -12.10
CA ALA A 100 -9.31 3.91 -11.97
C ALA A 100 -9.86 2.53 -12.35
N LEU A 101 -11.05 2.18 -11.87
CA LEU A 101 -11.68 0.89 -12.15
C LEU A 101 -12.07 0.75 -13.62
N GLN A 102 -12.55 1.81 -14.27
CA GLN A 102 -12.85 1.82 -15.72
C GLN A 102 -11.61 1.54 -16.58
N LEU A 103 -10.42 1.93 -16.11
CA LEU A 103 -9.14 1.64 -16.77
C LEU A 103 -8.53 0.29 -16.33
N GLY A 104 -9.26 -0.55 -15.57
CA GLY A 104 -8.79 -1.84 -15.09
C GLY A 104 -7.68 -1.75 -14.04
N MET A 105 -7.49 -0.60 -13.41
CA MET A 105 -6.50 -0.41 -12.36
C MET A 105 -7.02 -0.87 -11.01
N ARG A 106 -6.12 -1.24 -10.10
CA ARG A 106 -6.44 -1.37 -8.68
C ARG A 106 -6.55 0.02 -8.06
N VAL A 107 -7.39 0.14 -7.02
CA VAL A 107 -7.56 1.41 -6.31
C VAL A 107 -7.51 1.19 -4.80
N LEU A 108 -6.82 2.10 -4.11
CA LEU A 108 -6.64 2.11 -2.65
C LEU A 108 -7.01 3.52 -2.13
N PRO A 109 -8.31 3.86 -2.07
CA PRO A 109 -8.78 5.16 -1.59
C PRO A 109 -8.57 5.29 -0.09
N GLY A 110 -8.27 6.51 0.36
CA GLY A 110 -8.12 6.87 1.76
C GLY A 110 -9.46 6.98 2.46
N ILE A 111 -9.55 6.39 3.64
CA ILE A 111 -10.72 6.46 4.53
C ILE A 111 -10.27 6.67 5.97
N ALA A 112 -11.15 7.26 6.77
CA ALA A 112 -11.01 7.36 8.21
C ALA A 112 -12.29 6.97 8.94
N THR A 113 -13.44 7.06 8.28
CA THR A 113 -14.78 6.84 8.86
C THR A 113 -15.52 5.72 8.13
N ALA A 114 -16.58 5.19 8.79
CA ALA A 114 -17.47 4.23 8.14
C ALA A 114 -18.15 4.82 6.91
N THR A 115 -18.56 6.11 6.94
CA THR A 115 -19.19 6.76 5.79
C THR A 115 -18.26 6.75 4.57
N GLU A 116 -17.00 7.14 4.73
CA GLU A 116 -16.01 7.12 3.64
C GLU A 116 -15.74 5.69 3.15
N ALA A 117 -15.65 4.72 4.06
CA ALA A 117 -15.46 3.32 3.71
C ALA A 117 -16.60 2.79 2.83
N PHE A 118 -17.86 3.02 3.23
CA PHE A 118 -19.00 2.60 2.43
C PHE A 118 -19.16 3.40 1.13
N THR A 119 -18.80 4.68 1.10
CA THR A 119 -18.74 5.49 -0.13
C THR A 119 -17.75 4.88 -1.11
N ALA A 120 -16.54 4.53 -0.65
CA ALA A 120 -15.54 3.88 -1.49
C ALA A 120 -16.01 2.51 -2.01
N ILE A 121 -16.64 1.70 -1.16
CA ILE A 121 -17.19 0.39 -1.52
C ILE A 121 -18.31 0.53 -2.57
N HIS A 122 -19.21 1.47 -2.40
CA HIS A 122 -20.28 1.71 -3.38
C HIS A 122 -19.73 2.18 -4.74
N ALA A 123 -18.60 2.90 -4.75
CA ALA A 123 -17.87 3.23 -5.97
C ALA A 123 -17.06 2.04 -6.56
N GLY A 124 -17.08 0.87 -5.91
CA GLY A 124 -16.48 -0.38 -6.39
C GLY A 124 -15.11 -0.72 -5.80
N ALA A 125 -14.59 0.04 -4.84
CA ALA A 125 -13.32 -0.28 -4.19
C ALA A 125 -13.43 -1.54 -3.32
N THR A 126 -12.45 -2.43 -3.43
CA THR A 126 -12.31 -3.65 -2.62
C THR A 126 -11.14 -3.57 -1.63
N GLN A 127 -10.28 -2.58 -1.79
CA GLN A 127 -9.14 -2.29 -0.94
C GLN A 127 -9.25 -0.85 -0.45
N LEU A 128 -9.03 -0.61 0.84
CA LEU A 128 -9.16 0.69 1.49
C LEU A 128 -7.86 1.03 2.24
N LYS A 129 -7.45 2.30 2.19
CA LYS A 129 -6.32 2.85 2.94
C LYS A 129 -6.86 3.56 4.18
N LEU A 130 -6.61 3.01 5.37
CA LEU A 130 -6.88 3.75 6.60
C LEU A 130 -5.77 4.78 6.84
N PHE A 131 -6.09 6.07 6.74
CA PHE A 131 -5.11 7.16 6.79
C PHE A 131 -5.63 8.40 7.51
N PRO A 132 -4.81 9.04 8.36
CA PRO A 132 -3.51 8.57 8.87
C PRO A 132 -3.67 7.56 10.01
N ALA A 133 -3.03 6.38 9.87
CA ALA A 133 -3.23 5.25 10.77
C ALA A 133 -2.86 5.56 12.23
N VAL A 134 -1.73 6.26 12.46
CA VAL A 134 -1.26 6.62 13.81
C VAL A 134 -2.30 7.41 14.61
N THR A 135 -3.12 8.21 13.95
CA THR A 135 -4.17 9.02 14.61
C THR A 135 -5.32 8.16 15.14
N TYR A 136 -5.69 7.12 14.38
CA TYR A 136 -6.88 6.32 14.69
C TYR A 136 -6.57 5.07 15.52
N GLY A 137 -5.43 4.44 15.29
CA GLY A 137 -4.98 3.27 16.01
C GLY A 137 -5.68 1.94 15.63
N PRO A 138 -5.15 0.80 16.11
CA PRO A 138 -5.69 -0.53 15.80
C PRO A 138 -7.13 -0.75 16.30
N THR A 139 -7.51 -0.12 17.41
CA THR A 139 -8.88 -0.24 17.95
C THR A 139 -9.92 0.31 16.99
N HIS A 140 -9.62 1.42 16.32
CA HIS A 140 -10.49 2.00 15.30
C HIS A 140 -10.64 1.06 14.09
N LEU A 141 -9.53 0.48 13.61
CA LEU A 141 -9.59 -0.52 12.53
C LEU A 141 -10.49 -1.69 12.91
N ARG A 142 -10.35 -2.24 14.12
CA ARG A 142 -11.20 -3.34 14.61
C ARG A 142 -12.68 -2.98 14.59
N ALA A 143 -13.03 -1.75 15.01
CA ALA A 143 -14.40 -1.27 14.97
C ALA A 143 -14.94 -1.16 13.52
N LEU A 144 -14.14 -0.64 12.59
CA LEU A 144 -14.50 -0.61 11.17
C LEU A 144 -14.69 -2.02 10.60
N LYS A 145 -13.75 -2.93 10.84
CA LYS A 145 -13.82 -4.32 10.33
C LYS A 145 -15.04 -5.08 10.85
N ALA A 146 -15.60 -4.71 12.00
CA ALA A 146 -16.82 -5.32 12.52
C ALA A 146 -18.07 -5.05 11.66
N VAL A 147 -18.08 -3.95 10.89
CA VAL A 147 -19.21 -3.56 10.04
C VAL A 147 -18.93 -3.67 8.55
N LEU A 148 -17.66 -3.76 8.14
CA LEU A 148 -17.27 -3.90 6.73
C LEU A 148 -17.53 -5.33 6.22
N PRO A 149 -17.92 -5.48 4.93
CA PRO A 149 -17.99 -6.80 4.30
C PRO A 149 -16.64 -7.53 4.39
N ARG A 150 -16.67 -8.84 4.63
CA ARG A 150 -15.45 -9.67 4.84
C ARG A 150 -14.45 -9.62 3.69
N ALA A 151 -14.93 -9.39 2.46
CA ALA A 151 -14.08 -9.29 1.27
C ALA A 151 -13.27 -7.99 1.19
N ILE A 152 -13.63 -6.97 1.99
CA ILE A 152 -12.94 -5.67 1.95
C ILE A 152 -11.65 -5.74 2.74
N GLN A 153 -10.56 -5.41 2.06
CA GLN A 153 -9.22 -5.35 2.61
C GLN A 153 -8.92 -3.93 3.11
N VAL A 154 -8.27 -3.81 4.27
CA VAL A 154 -7.89 -2.51 4.84
C VAL A 154 -6.39 -2.48 5.12
N TYR A 155 -5.76 -1.43 4.60
CA TYR A 155 -4.32 -1.18 4.69
C TYR A 155 -4.08 0.06 5.56
N PRO A 156 -3.63 -0.08 6.80
CA PRO A 156 -3.17 1.06 7.61
C PRO A 156 -1.94 1.71 6.97
N VAL A 157 -1.95 3.05 6.92
CA VAL A 157 -0.90 3.86 6.31
C VAL A 157 -0.66 5.12 7.15
N GLY A 158 0.61 5.46 7.39
CA GLY A 158 1.02 6.72 8.02
C GLY A 158 1.31 6.61 9.51
N GLY A 159 2.59 6.83 9.87
CA GLY A 159 3.10 6.86 11.23
C GLY A 159 3.14 5.51 11.94
N ILE A 160 3.28 4.41 11.17
CA ILE A 160 3.38 3.04 11.70
C ILE A 160 4.66 2.38 11.17
N GLY A 161 5.32 1.59 12.00
CA GLY A 161 6.56 0.90 11.69
C GLY A 161 6.50 -0.61 11.94
N ALA A 162 7.65 -1.27 11.85
CA ALA A 162 7.76 -2.72 12.02
C ALA A 162 7.21 -3.22 13.36
N ALA A 163 7.46 -2.48 14.43
CA ALA A 163 6.99 -2.84 15.78
C ALA A 163 5.45 -2.82 15.93
N ASP A 164 4.75 -2.07 15.09
CA ASP A 164 3.30 -1.91 15.16
C ASP A 164 2.54 -3.02 14.43
N ILE A 165 3.20 -3.71 13.48
CA ILE A 165 2.59 -4.71 12.60
C ILE A 165 1.76 -5.77 13.36
N PRO A 166 2.25 -6.38 14.47
CA PRO A 166 1.46 -7.40 15.18
C PRO A 166 0.12 -6.88 15.71
N ALA A 167 0.10 -5.68 16.28
CA ALA A 167 -1.11 -5.07 16.83
C ALA A 167 -2.14 -4.75 15.74
N TRP A 168 -1.68 -4.26 14.58
CA TRP A 168 -2.54 -3.97 13.45
C TRP A 168 -3.09 -5.23 12.78
N LEU A 169 -2.29 -6.29 12.64
CA LEU A 169 -2.78 -7.60 12.15
C LEU A 169 -3.84 -8.18 13.09
N ALA A 170 -3.62 -8.12 14.42
CA ALA A 170 -4.61 -8.55 15.40
C ALA A 170 -5.91 -7.72 15.37
N ALA A 171 -5.86 -6.50 14.85
CA ALA A 171 -7.03 -5.66 14.61
C ALA A 171 -7.73 -5.92 13.26
N GLY A 172 -7.15 -6.76 12.40
CA GLY A 172 -7.72 -7.16 11.11
C GLY A 172 -7.16 -6.40 9.91
N ALA A 173 -5.94 -5.85 10.00
CA ALA A 173 -5.24 -5.32 8.83
C ALA A 173 -4.91 -6.43 7.83
N ASP A 174 -5.12 -6.16 6.54
CA ASP A 174 -4.84 -7.12 5.45
C ASP A 174 -3.46 -6.87 4.83
N GLY A 175 -2.96 -5.65 4.92
CA GLY A 175 -1.65 -5.22 4.46
C GLY A 175 -1.28 -3.86 5.05
N PHE A 176 -0.20 -3.25 4.55
CA PHE A 176 0.35 -2.01 5.09
C PHE A 176 0.93 -1.12 4.00
N GLY A 177 0.84 0.20 4.17
CA GLY A 177 1.60 1.15 3.36
C GLY A 177 2.64 1.89 4.21
N PHE A 178 3.89 1.86 3.77
CA PHE A 178 5.00 2.50 4.46
C PHE A 178 5.59 3.64 3.66
N GLY A 179 5.54 4.85 4.22
CA GLY A 179 6.18 6.05 3.71
C GLY A 179 7.50 6.33 4.43
N SER A 180 7.53 7.30 5.32
CA SER A 180 8.73 7.79 6.02
C SER A 180 9.49 6.72 6.81
N GLU A 181 8.82 5.65 7.23
CA GLU A 181 9.47 4.52 7.92
C GLU A 181 10.31 3.66 6.95
N LEU A 182 10.00 3.67 5.66
CA LEU A 182 10.71 2.92 4.64
C LEU A 182 11.62 3.82 3.79
N PHE A 183 11.10 4.96 3.34
CA PHE A 183 11.77 5.85 2.39
C PHE A 183 11.68 7.31 2.81
N LYS A 184 12.84 7.98 2.76
CA LYS A 184 12.98 9.43 2.71
C LYS A 184 14.01 9.79 1.65
N PRO A 185 13.92 10.98 1.03
CA PRO A 185 14.87 11.39 -0.02
C PRO A 185 16.34 11.35 0.40
N GLU A 186 16.64 11.58 1.68
CA GLU A 186 17.99 11.57 2.24
C GLU A 186 18.55 10.17 2.56
N TYR A 187 17.74 9.10 2.55
CA TYR A 187 18.21 7.76 2.86
C TYR A 187 19.08 7.18 1.74
N THR A 188 20.11 6.45 2.11
CA THR A 188 20.91 5.66 1.16
C THR A 188 20.13 4.43 0.66
N ILE A 189 20.62 3.78 -0.39
CA ILE A 189 20.01 2.53 -0.87
C ILE A 189 20.12 1.44 0.19
N GLU A 190 21.23 1.40 0.93
CA GLU A 190 21.48 0.46 2.03
C GLU A 190 20.49 0.68 3.18
N ASP A 191 20.20 1.94 3.56
CA ASP A 191 19.19 2.27 4.58
C ASP A 191 17.80 1.76 4.16
N ILE A 192 17.43 2.01 2.91
CA ILE A 192 16.14 1.58 2.35
C ILE A 192 16.04 0.05 2.34
N ALA A 193 17.10 -0.64 1.90
CA ALA A 193 17.14 -2.09 1.88
C ALA A 193 17.01 -2.70 3.30
N ALA A 194 17.75 -2.14 4.28
CA ALA A 194 17.68 -2.59 5.67
C ALA A 194 16.27 -2.44 6.26
N ARG A 195 15.64 -1.28 6.05
CA ARG A 195 14.26 -1.00 6.49
C ARG A 195 13.24 -1.91 5.80
N ALA A 196 13.39 -2.14 4.50
CA ALA A 196 12.54 -3.04 3.74
C ALA A 196 12.61 -4.48 4.28
N HIS A 197 13.82 -4.97 4.56
CA HIS A 197 14.02 -6.29 5.16
C HIS A 197 13.39 -6.40 6.55
N GLU A 198 13.54 -5.36 7.39
CA GLU A 198 12.94 -5.31 8.72
C GLU A 198 11.42 -5.41 8.66
N LEU A 199 10.77 -4.61 7.80
CA LEU A 199 9.31 -4.61 7.62
C LEU A 199 8.80 -5.98 7.11
N VAL A 200 9.48 -6.55 6.11
CA VAL A 200 9.13 -7.87 5.57
C VAL A 200 9.30 -8.97 6.62
N ARG A 201 10.38 -8.93 7.40
CA ARG A 201 10.62 -9.87 8.49
C ARG A 201 9.52 -9.76 9.55
N ALA A 202 9.24 -8.56 10.04
CA ALA A 202 8.20 -8.31 11.04
C ALA A 202 6.82 -8.82 10.58
N LEU A 203 6.46 -8.60 9.30
CA LEU A 203 5.22 -9.10 8.75
C LEU A 203 5.19 -10.64 8.67
N ARG A 204 6.29 -11.27 8.25
CA ARG A 204 6.41 -12.73 8.21
C ARG A 204 6.26 -13.35 9.60
N GLU A 205 7.00 -12.85 10.58
CA GLU A 205 6.96 -13.32 11.96
C GLU A 205 5.56 -13.19 12.57
N ALA A 206 4.89 -12.04 12.36
CA ALA A 206 3.56 -11.79 12.90
C ALA A 206 2.44 -12.63 12.23
N ARG A 207 2.65 -13.12 11.00
CA ARG A 207 1.72 -14.01 10.29
C ARG A 207 1.89 -15.49 10.62
N VAL A 208 3.01 -15.89 11.23
CA VAL A 208 3.20 -17.27 11.68
C VAL A 208 2.40 -17.46 12.97
N PRO A 209 1.39 -18.37 13.01
CA PRO A 209 0.65 -18.62 14.24
C PRO A 209 1.59 -19.05 15.35
N SER A 210 1.53 -18.39 16.50
CA SER A 210 2.33 -18.79 17.68
C SER A 210 2.00 -20.24 18.06
N MET A 211 2.98 -20.99 18.57
CA MET A 211 2.79 -22.40 18.97
C MET A 211 1.61 -22.57 19.97
N SER A 212 1.30 -21.55 20.77
CA SER A 212 0.14 -21.52 21.67
C SER A 212 -1.22 -21.51 20.94
N GLN A 213 -1.30 -20.90 19.76
CA GLN A 213 -2.55 -20.86 18.95
C GLN A 213 -2.79 -22.17 18.20
N ARG A 214 -1.74 -22.94 17.88
CA ARG A 214 -1.88 -24.28 17.24
C ARG A 214 -2.49 -25.31 18.20
N HIS A 215 -2.30 -25.18 19.52
CA HIS A 215 -2.90 -26.07 20.52
C HIS A 215 -4.39 -25.80 20.76
N ALA A 216 -4.88 -24.59 20.50
CA ALA A 216 -6.28 -24.21 20.67
C ALA A 216 -7.17 -24.60 19.48
N ALA A 217 -6.60 -24.75 18.29
CA ALA A 217 -7.35 -25.15 17.08
C ALA A 217 -7.53 -26.67 16.93
N ASN A 218 -6.88 -27.47 17.78
CA ASN A 218 -6.94 -28.94 17.78
C ASN A 218 -7.74 -29.50 18.98
N LYS A 219 -8.53 -28.67 19.66
CA LYS A 219 -9.51 -29.07 20.68
C LYS A 219 -10.91 -28.69 20.21
#